data_4196591e8e4be37383cbd60539787c2d
#
_entry.id   4196591e8e4be37383cbd60539787c2d
#
_cell.length_a   1.000
_cell.length_b   1.000
_cell.length_c   1.000
_cell.angle_alpha   90.00
_cell.angle_beta   90.00
_cell.angle_gamma   90.00
#
_symmetry.space_group_name_H-M   'P 1'
#
loop_
_entity.id
_entity.type
_entity.pdbx_description
1 polymer ?
#
loop_
_entity_poly.entity_id
_entity_poly.type
_entity_poly.pdbx_seq_one_letter_code
_entity_poly.pdbx_strand_id
1 'polypeptide(L)'
;MTWSETAVIVVAVVMVLGWLVWVSATRLDRLHRKVVASRLALDAQLLRRSAVAAEIATSGVLDPVSSVLLLEAAREASSGSDAGERELAVAVPDLEPLVRAPDSDARAGRGPSRGTVSRALDGDLGDERSQAESALSSTLRAVLDDPTEVDELYSLPEAEPLLDALAGAWYRVQLARRFHNEAVDQAQRMRAKVLVRAVRLAGRASMPQTVELDDSWPPALRRPRAVPGAT
;
A
#
# COMPACT_ATOMS: atom_id res chain seq x y z
N MET A 1 9.79 -35.91 45.10
CA MET A 1 10.44 -34.85 44.28
C MET A 1 11.33 -34.04 45.22
N THR A 2 12.59 -34.00 44.96
CA THR A 2 13.55 -33.23 45.80
C THR A 2 13.44 -31.73 45.39
N TRP A 3 13.73 -30.85 46.33
CA TRP A 3 13.62 -29.40 46.10
C TRP A 3 14.46 -28.94 44.90
N SER A 4 15.56 -29.62 44.64
CA SER A 4 16.45 -29.41 43.50
C SER A 4 15.84 -29.80 42.15
N GLU A 5 15.07 -30.90 42.11
CA GLU A 5 14.35 -31.31 40.87
C GLU A 5 13.24 -30.31 40.50
N THR A 6 12.51 -29.84 41.52
CA THR A 6 11.49 -28.81 41.30
C THR A 6 12.10 -27.48 40.78
N ALA A 7 13.24 -27.06 41.35
CA ALA A 7 13.96 -25.86 40.92
C ALA A 7 14.45 -25.99 39.48
N VAL A 8 14.99 -27.12 39.07
CA VAL A 8 15.46 -27.37 37.71
C VAL A 8 14.29 -27.33 36.71
N ILE A 9 13.16 -27.95 37.06
CA ILE A 9 11.95 -27.93 36.22
C ILE A 9 11.43 -26.49 36.04
N VAL A 10 11.36 -25.71 37.12
CA VAL A 10 10.89 -24.31 37.06
C VAL A 10 11.81 -23.46 36.17
N VAL A 11 13.13 -23.59 36.33
CA VAL A 11 14.12 -22.88 35.49
C VAL A 11 13.97 -23.28 34.02
N ALA A 12 13.82 -24.57 33.73
CA ALA A 12 13.59 -25.04 32.36
C ALA A 12 12.31 -24.48 31.74
N VAL A 13 11.22 -24.46 32.47
CA VAL A 13 9.94 -23.89 32.02
C VAL A 13 10.06 -22.39 31.77
N VAL A 14 10.72 -21.64 32.65
CA VAL A 14 10.94 -20.18 32.46
C VAL A 14 11.80 -19.91 31.23
N MET A 15 12.86 -20.70 31.00
CA MET A 15 13.69 -20.56 29.80
C MET A 15 12.90 -20.84 28.50
N VAL A 16 12.10 -21.90 28.48
CA VAL A 16 11.25 -22.22 27.32
C VAL A 16 10.23 -21.13 27.06
N LEU A 17 9.56 -20.62 28.09
CA LEU A 17 8.62 -19.51 27.97
C LEU A 17 9.31 -18.24 27.48
N GLY A 18 10.47 -17.89 28.00
CA GLY A 18 11.27 -16.75 27.56
C GLY A 18 11.68 -16.87 26.10
N TRP A 19 12.10 -18.06 25.68
CA TRP A 19 12.44 -18.33 24.27
C TRP A 19 11.23 -18.22 23.35
N LEU A 20 10.08 -18.75 23.73
CA LEU A 20 8.83 -18.61 22.97
C LEU A 20 8.38 -17.16 22.83
N VAL A 21 8.51 -16.36 23.90
CA VAL A 21 8.23 -14.92 23.88
C VAL A 21 9.18 -14.21 22.92
N TRP A 22 10.48 -14.49 23.00
CA TRP A 22 11.47 -13.87 22.12
C TRP A 22 11.25 -14.20 20.64
N VAL A 23 10.99 -15.47 20.31
CA VAL A 23 10.65 -15.89 18.93
C VAL A 23 9.36 -15.21 18.44
N SER A 24 8.37 -15.10 19.31
CA SER A 24 7.10 -14.43 18.96
C SER A 24 7.28 -12.92 18.74
N ALA A 25 8.10 -12.26 19.56
CA ALA A 25 8.43 -10.84 19.41
C ALA A 25 9.18 -10.56 18.10
N THR A 26 10.20 -11.35 17.78
CA THR A 26 10.98 -11.24 16.54
C THR A 26 10.08 -11.46 15.30
N ARG A 27 9.17 -12.43 15.40
CA ARG A 27 8.23 -12.71 14.31
C ARG A 27 7.24 -11.56 14.12
N LEU A 28 6.74 -10.95 15.21
CA LEU A 28 5.85 -9.81 15.16
C LEU A 28 6.54 -8.58 14.54
N ASP A 29 7.78 -8.31 14.91
CA ASP A 29 8.58 -7.22 14.34
C ASP A 29 8.76 -7.37 12.82
N ARG A 30 9.09 -8.59 12.35
CA ARG A 30 9.15 -8.86 10.89
C ARG A 30 7.84 -8.62 10.17
N LEU A 31 6.71 -8.98 10.78
CA LEU A 31 5.38 -8.75 10.19
C LEU A 31 5.03 -7.27 10.14
N HIS A 32 5.39 -6.50 11.18
CA HIS A 32 5.23 -5.04 11.16
C HIS A 32 6.00 -4.39 10.01
N ARG A 33 7.27 -4.75 9.87
CA ARG A 33 8.10 -4.24 8.74
C ARG A 33 7.53 -4.66 7.38
N LYS A 34 6.97 -5.88 7.27
CA LYS A 34 6.33 -6.35 6.03
C LYS A 34 5.08 -5.52 5.69
N VAL A 35 4.24 -5.18 6.69
CA VAL A 35 3.07 -4.33 6.49
C VAL A 35 3.48 -2.94 6.01
N VAL A 36 4.45 -2.31 6.65
CA VAL A 36 4.96 -0.97 6.24
C VAL A 36 5.55 -1.02 4.83
N ALA A 37 6.40 -1.99 4.52
CA ALA A 37 7.00 -2.12 3.20
C ALA A 37 5.97 -2.38 2.10
N SER A 38 4.96 -3.22 2.36
CA SER A 38 3.88 -3.47 1.41
C SER A 38 2.97 -2.26 1.21
N ARG A 39 2.83 -1.42 2.25
CA ARG A 39 2.11 -0.15 2.15
C ARG A 39 2.84 0.83 1.23
N LEU A 40 4.14 1.03 1.43
CA LEU A 40 4.96 1.87 0.55
C LEU A 40 4.93 1.40 -0.90
N ALA A 41 5.00 0.08 -1.10
CA ALA A 41 4.90 -0.48 -2.45
C ALA A 41 3.54 -0.22 -3.10
N LEU A 42 2.44 -0.29 -2.33
CA LEU A 42 1.10 0.05 -2.83
C LEU A 42 1.01 1.54 -3.19
N ASP A 43 1.50 2.42 -2.31
CA ASP A 43 1.51 3.86 -2.54
C ASP A 43 2.26 4.24 -3.83
N ALA A 44 3.42 3.65 -4.05
CA ALA A 44 4.20 3.86 -5.28
C ALA A 44 3.44 3.41 -6.55
N GLN A 45 2.65 2.33 -6.48
CA GLN A 45 1.85 1.88 -7.62
C GLN A 45 0.61 2.75 -7.85
N LEU A 46 -0.03 3.26 -6.79
CA LEU A 46 -1.13 4.21 -6.89
C LEU A 46 -0.67 5.52 -7.55
N LEU A 47 0.46 6.09 -7.10
CA LEU A 47 1.09 7.25 -7.72
C LEU A 47 1.41 7.03 -9.20
N ARG A 48 1.98 5.86 -9.53
CA ARG A 48 2.27 5.55 -10.91
C ARG A 48 1.01 5.48 -11.76
N ARG A 49 -0.09 4.93 -11.23
CA ARG A 49 -1.38 4.87 -11.93
C ARG A 49 -1.94 6.28 -12.18
N SER A 50 -1.93 7.15 -11.18
CA SER A 50 -2.40 8.53 -11.32
C SER A 50 -1.54 9.34 -12.28
N ALA A 51 -0.21 9.14 -12.29
CA ALA A 51 0.68 9.78 -13.24
C ALA A 51 0.40 9.37 -14.69
N VAL A 52 0.21 8.08 -14.96
CA VAL A 52 -0.16 7.59 -16.30
C VAL A 52 -1.54 8.08 -16.72
N ALA A 53 -2.50 8.14 -15.81
CA ALA A 53 -3.83 8.69 -16.08
C ALA A 53 -3.75 10.19 -16.46
N ALA A 54 -2.92 10.97 -15.76
CA ALA A 54 -2.67 12.38 -16.11
C ALA A 54 -1.96 12.53 -17.46
N GLU A 55 -1.05 11.62 -17.79
CA GLU A 55 -0.37 11.60 -19.10
C GLU A 55 -1.36 11.33 -20.23
N ILE A 56 -2.26 10.37 -20.09
CA ILE A 56 -3.37 10.10 -21.03
C ILE A 56 -4.25 11.34 -21.18
N ALA A 57 -4.66 11.94 -20.06
CA ALA A 57 -5.52 13.13 -20.08
C ALA A 57 -4.89 14.32 -20.82
N THR A 58 -3.58 14.44 -20.82
CA THR A 58 -2.85 15.57 -21.46
C THR A 58 -2.31 15.26 -22.86
N SER A 59 -2.36 13.99 -23.29
CA SER A 59 -1.83 13.56 -24.59
C SER A 59 -2.65 14.04 -25.80
N GLY A 60 -3.91 14.44 -25.59
CA GLY A 60 -4.83 14.83 -26.67
C GLY A 60 -5.50 13.66 -27.40
N VAL A 61 -5.35 12.43 -26.91
CA VAL A 61 -6.01 11.23 -27.49
C VAL A 61 -7.45 11.06 -27.05
N LEU A 62 -7.85 11.70 -25.95
CA LEU A 62 -9.22 11.70 -25.44
C LEU A 62 -9.96 12.97 -25.88
N ASP A 63 -11.29 12.90 -25.86
CA ASP A 63 -12.11 14.09 -25.99
C ASP A 63 -11.84 15.13 -24.88
N PRO A 64 -12.13 16.41 -25.10
CA PRO A 64 -11.80 17.46 -24.13
C PRO A 64 -12.46 17.32 -22.77
N VAL A 65 -13.68 16.77 -22.71
CA VAL A 65 -14.43 16.61 -21.45
C VAL A 65 -13.82 15.47 -20.64
N SER A 66 -13.62 14.32 -21.25
CA SER A 66 -12.94 13.17 -20.62
C SER A 66 -11.55 13.52 -20.17
N SER A 67 -10.79 14.30 -20.97
CA SER A 67 -9.45 14.79 -20.61
C SER A 67 -9.44 15.61 -19.31
N VAL A 68 -10.35 16.58 -19.19
CA VAL A 68 -10.44 17.44 -17.99
C VAL A 68 -10.84 16.62 -16.76
N LEU A 69 -11.89 15.79 -16.88
CA LEU A 69 -12.36 14.96 -15.77
C LEU A 69 -11.29 13.98 -15.28
N LEU A 70 -10.59 13.34 -16.21
CA LEU A 70 -9.53 12.39 -15.87
C LEU A 70 -8.35 13.09 -15.24
N LEU A 71 -7.94 14.28 -15.74
CA LEU A 71 -6.84 15.04 -15.17
C LEU A 71 -7.14 15.49 -13.74
N GLU A 72 -8.35 15.94 -13.47
CA GLU A 72 -8.76 16.35 -12.13
C GLU A 72 -8.76 15.18 -11.15
N ALA A 73 -9.38 14.05 -11.52
CA ALA A 73 -9.36 12.83 -10.70
C ALA A 73 -7.93 12.32 -10.46
N ALA A 74 -7.06 12.37 -11.45
CA ALA A 74 -5.66 11.96 -11.31
C ALA A 74 -4.87 12.88 -10.36
N ARG A 75 -5.12 14.19 -10.39
CA ARG A 75 -4.51 15.16 -9.48
C ARG A 75 -5.00 14.98 -8.04
N GLU A 76 -6.29 14.75 -7.84
CA GLU A 76 -6.85 14.49 -6.52
C GLU A 76 -6.25 13.22 -5.90
N ALA A 77 -6.19 12.13 -6.66
CA ALA A 77 -5.55 10.88 -6.23
C ALA A 77 -4.06 11.06 -5.89
N SER A 78 -3.32 11.86 -6.67
CA SER A 78 -1.90 12.12 -6.42
C SER A 78 -1.65 13.01 -5.20
N SER A 79 -2.50 14.00 -4.93
CA SER A 79 -2.32 14.92 -3.79
C SER A 79 -2.41 14.22 -2.43
N GLY A 80 -3.25 13.18 -2.33
CA GLY A 80 -3.35 12.33 -1.14
C GLY A 80 -2.07 11.51 -0.86
N SER A 81 -1.25 11.25 -1.89
CA SER A 81 0.00 10.50 -1.77
C SER A 81 1.10 11.29 -1.08
N ASP A 82 1.27 12.56 -1.42
CA ASP A 82 2.32 13.42 -0.82
C ASP A 82 2.14 13.58 0.69
N ALA A 83 0.90 13.53 1.17
CA ALA A 83 0.63 13.54 2.61
C ALA A 83 1.01 12.20 3.26
N GLY A 84 0.71 11.07 2.61
CA GLY A 84 1.03 9.72 3.10
C GLY A 84 2.53 9.44 3.15
N GLU A 85 3.30 9.87 2.14
CA GLU A 85 4.77 9.72 2.13
C GLU A 85 5.45 10.51 3.24
N ARG A 86 5.03 11.77 3.47
CA ARG A 86 5.53 12.57 4.60
C ARG A 86 5.17 11.94 5.94
N GLU A 87 3.99 11.36 6.05
CA GLU A 87 3.51 10.67 7.26
C GLU A 87 4.35 9.42 7.56
N LEU A 88 4.67 8.63 6.52
CA LEU A 88 5.51 7.41 6.64
C LEU A 88 6.97 7.73 6.93
N ALA A 89 7.56 8.72 6.27
CA ALA A 89 8.94 9.15 6.51
C ALA A 89 9.16 9.60 7.96
N VAL A 90 8.13 10.20 8.53
CA VAL A 90 8.11 10.65 9.93
C VAL A 90 7.90 9.49 10.91
N ALA A 91 7.11 8.49 10.53
CA ALA A 91 6.79 7.34 11.41
C ALA A 91 7.93 6.32 11.49
N VAL A 92 8.74 6.19 10.45
CA VAL A 92 9.82 5.20 10.35
C VAL A 92 11.08 5.90 9.84
N PRO A 93 11.89 6.52 10.73
CA PRO A 93 13.10 7.25 10.35
C PRO A 93 14.12 6.42 9.53
N ASP A 94 14.15 5.12 9.74
CA ASP A 94 15.03 4.19 9.00
C ASP A 94 14.67 4.07 7.51
N LEU A 95 13.47 4.51 7.09
CA LEU A 95 13.02 4.53 5.70
C LEU A 95 13.21 5.91 5.03
N GLU A 96 13.61 6.93 5.80
CA GLU A 96 13.87 8.29 5.28
C GLU A 96 14.82 8.30 4.06
N PRO A 97 15.89 7.48 3.98
CA PRO A 97 16.75 7.43 2.81
C PRO A 97 16.08 6.87 1.56
N LEU A 98 15.00 6.07 1.70
CA LEU A 98 14.27 5.45 0.59
C LEU A 98 13.14 6.34 0.06
N VAL A 99 12.65 7.27 0.89
CA VAL A 99 11.54 8.18 0.58
C VAL A 99 12.05 9.56 0.14
N ARG A 100 13.31 9.91 0.47
CA ARG A 100 13.87 11.22 0.14
C ARG A 100 14.21 11.34 -1.32
N ALA A 101 13.29 11.93 -2.10
CA ALA A 101 13.64 12.53 -3.38
C ALA A 101 14.54 13.78 -3.14
N PRO A 102 15.48 14.13 -4.10
CA PRO A 102 16.56 15.09 -3.83
C PRO A 102 16.16 16.56 -3.63
N ASP A 103 14.87 16.93 -3.57
CA ASP A 103 14.40 18.31 -3.62
C ASP A 103 13.50 18.78 -2.47
N SER A 104 13.66 18.30 -1.26
CA SER A 104 12.89 18.88 -0.15
C SER A 104 13.76 19.35 1.00
N ASP A 105 14.43 20.50 0.78
CA ASP A 105 14.94 21.32 1.86
C ASP A 105 13.81 22.06 2.59
N ALA A 106 13.85 21.90 3.92
CA ALA A 106 13.36 22.81 4.92
C ALA A 106 11.85 22.93 5.18
N ARG A 107 11.42 22.27 6.25
CA ARG A 107 10.82 22.95 7.42
C ARG A 107 10.84 22.01 8.63
N ALA A 108 11.99 21.92 9.25
CA ALA A 108 12.17 21.35 10.57
C ALA A 108 11.43 22.21 11.62
N GLY A 109 10.64 21.58 12.48
CA GLY A 109 10.18 22.32 13.65
C GLY A 109 9.09 21.68 14.52
N ARG A 110 8.44 20.60 14.08
CA ARG A 110 7.50 19.88 14.96
C ARG A 110 7.58 18.39 14.65
N GLY A 111 8.05 17.61 15.62
CA GLY A 111 8.01 16.16 15.53
C GLY A 111 6.58 15.68 15.27
N PRO A 112 6.44 14.49 14.65
CA PRO A 112 5.15 13.97 14.26
C PRO A 112 4.20 13.86 15.45
N SER A 113 2.93 14.15 15.23
CA SER A 113 1.92 13.90 16.25
C SER A 113 1.82 12.38 16.49
N ARG A 114 1.53 11.96 17.72
CA ARG A 114 1.30 10.54 18.03
C ARG A 114 0.20 9.93 17.15
N GLY A 115 -0.77 10.71 16.69
CA GLY A 115 -1.81 10.30 15.79
C GLY A 115 -1.29 10.02 14.36
N THR A 116 -0.32 10.81 13.89
CA THR A 116 0.34 10.62 12.59
C THR A 116 1.13 9.32 12.56
N VAL A 117 1.95 9.09 13.59
CA VAL A 117 2.71 7.83 13.73
C VAL A 117 1.79 6.61 13.84
N SER A 118 0.67 6.74 14.58
CA SER A 118 -0.30 5.65 14.71
C SER A 118 -0.93 5.30 13.36
N ARG A 119 -1.41 6.28 12.61
CA ARG A 119 -2.04 6.06 11.27
C ARG A 119 -1.06 5.43 10.28
N ALA A 120 0.17 5.89 10.22
CA ALA A 120 1.19 5.30 9.35
C ALA A 120 1.50 3.83 9.71
N LEU A 121 1.45 3.48 10.99
CA LEU A 121 1.62 2.10 11.46
C LEU A 121 0.35 1.25 11.30
N ASP A 122 -0.82 1.88 11.16
CA ASP A 122 -2.10 1.17 11.00
C ASP A 122 -2.23 0.50 9.62
N GLY A 123 -1.45 0.96 8.64
CA GLY A 123 -1.45 0.38 7.29
C GLY A 123 -2.64 0.85 6.44
N ASP A 124 -3.52 1.70 6.98
CA ASP A 124 -4.67 2.24 6.26
C ASP A 124 -4.29 3.40 5.33
N LEU A 125 -4.94 3.50 4.15
CA LEU A 125 -4.79 4.63 3.21
C LEU A 125 -5.40 5.93 3.75
N GLY A 126 -6.31 5.84 4.70
CA GLY A 126 -7.21 6.90 5.06
C GLY A 126 -8.41 7.01 4.11
N ASP A 127 -9.55 7.40 4.67
CA ASP A 127 -10.83 7.42 3.93
C ASP A 127 -10.79 8.38 2.72
N GLU A 128 -10.22 9.57 2.88
CA GLU A 128 -10.12 10.56 1.80
C GLU A 128 -9.34 10.02 0.60
N ARG A 129 -8.19 9.40 0.87
CA ARG A 129 -7.36 8.85 -0.20
C ARG A 129 -7.99 7.62 -0.85
N SER A 130 -8.60 6.74 -0.08
CA SER A 130 -9.35 5.59 -0.62
C SER A 130 -10.50 6.04 -1.52
N GLN A 131 -11.17 7.13 -1.17
CA GLN A 131 -12.21 7.75 -1.98
C GLN A 131 -11.65 8.37 -3.26
N ALA A 132 -10.56 9.14 -3.19
CA ALA A 132 -9.91 9.74 -4.35
C ALA A 132 -9.41 8.68 -5.35
N GLU A 133 -8.79 7.61 -4.86
CA GLU A 133 -8.34 6.49 -5.70
C GLU A 133 -9.52 5.70 -6.31
N SER A 134 -10.62 5.57 -5.59
CA SER A 134 -11.86 4.96 -6.10
C SER A 134 -12.54 5.86 -7.13
N ALA A 135 -12.51 7.19 -6.93
CA ALA A 135 -13.02 8.18 -7.88
C ALA A 135 -12.19 8.13 -9.18
N LEU A 136 -10.86 8.09 -9.10
CA LEU A 136 -10.01 7.90 -10.28
C LEU A 136 -10.33 6.60 -11.02
N SER A 137 -10.55 5.51 -10.28
CA SER A 137 -10.92 4.22 -10.89
C SER A 137 -12.27 4.29 -11.61
N SER A 138 -13.25 4.96 -11.03
CA SER A 138 -14.59 5.13 -11.65
C SER A 138 -14.52 6.03 -12.88
N THR A 139 -13.75 7.12 -12.83
CA THR A 139 -13.54 8.04 -13.96
C THR A 139 -12.85 7.31 -15.12
N LEU A 140 -11.77 6.57 -14.84
CA LEU A 140 -11.09 5.77 -15.86
C LEU A 140 -12.01 4.72 -16.50
N ARG A 141 -12.87 4.08 -15.73
CA ARG A 141 -13.85 3.13 -16.29
C ARG A 141 -14.89 3.82 -17.14
N ALA A 142 -15.36 5.00 -16.75
CA ALA A 142 -16.31 5.77 -17.54
C ALA A 142 -15.70 6.26 -18.87
N VAL A 143 -14.44 6.71 -18.84
CA VAL A 143 -13.70 7.15 -20.05
C VAL A 143 -13.37 5.96 -20.98
N LEU A 144 -13.22 4.76 -20.45
CA LEU A 144 -12.87 3.54 -21.19
C LEU A 144 -14.06 2.55 -21.20
N ASP A 145 -15.30 3.03 -21.22
CA ASP A 145 -16.49 2.16 -21.15
C ASP A 145 -16.86 1.57 -22.50
N ASP A 146 -16.74 2.35 -23.58
CA ASP A 146 -17.09 1.90 -24.93
C ASP A 146 -15.96 1.08 -25.56
N PRO A 147 -16.18 -0.23 -25.80
CA PRO A 147 -15.16 -1.09 -26.43
C PRO A 147 -14.74 -0.60 -27.84
N THR A 148 -15.64 0.04 -28.59
CA THR A 148 -15.34 0.51 -29.94
C THR A 148 -14.39 1.70 -29.90
N GLU A 149 -14.65 2.66 -29.03
CA GLU A 149 -13.77 3.82 -28.84
C GLU A 149 -12.39 3.38 -28.30
N VAL A 150 -12.36 2.43 -27.38
CA VAL A 150 -11.09 1.90 -26.85
C VAL A 150 -10.31 1.12 -27.92
N ASP A 151 -10.96 0.37 -28.79
CA ASP A 151 -10.29 -0.28 -29.93
C ASP A 151 -9.77 0.72 -30.96
N GLU A 152 -10.48 1.83 -31.19
CA GLU A 152 -9.98 2.94 -32.00
C GLU A 152 -8.75 3.59 -31.37
N LEU A 153 -8.75 3.85 -30.05
CA LEU A 153 -7.57 4.35 -29.32
C LEU A 153 -6.37 3.40 -29.45
N TYR A 154 -6.58 2.09 -29.34
CA TYR A 154 -5.51 1.10 -29.56
C TYR A 154 -4.98 1.06 -31.00
N SER A 155 -5.70 1.61 -31.97
CA SER A 155 -5.24 1.76 -33.35
C SER A 155 -4.32 2.95 -33.57
N LEU A 156 -4.30 3.90 -32.63
CA LEU A 156 -3.46 5.09 -32.68
C LEU A 156 -2.06 4.79 -32.10
N PRO A 157 -0.98 5.00 -32.86
CA PRO A 157 0.39 4.72 -32.41
C PRO A 157 0.81 5.47 -31.15
N GLU A 158 0.24 6.67 -30.92
CA GLU A 158 0.48 7.48 -29.73
C GLU A 158 -0.32 7.03 -28.52
N ALA A 159 -1.49 6.40 -28.68
CA ALA A 159 -2.38 6.00 -27.60
C ALA A 159 -2.08 4.58 -27.08
N GLU A 160 -1.71 3.65 -27.97
CA GLU A 160 -1.43 2.25 -27.59
C GLU A 160 -0.44 2.13 -26.44
N PRO A 161 0.76 2.78 -26.46
CA PRO A 161 1.72 2.67 -25.36
C PRO A 161 1.21 3.27 -24.04
N LEU A 162 0.36 4.29 -24.08
CA LEU A 162 -0.24 4.91 -22.90
C LEU A 162 -1.29 3.97 -22.26
N LEU A 163 -2.14 3.35 -23.08
CA LEU A 163 -3.10 2.37 -22.62
C LEU A 163 -2.42 1.12 -22.04
N ASP A 164 -1.35 0.65 -22.66
CA ASP A 164 -0.56 -0.47 -22.15
C ASP A 164 0.14 -0.11 -20.83
N ALA A 165 0.64 1.12 -20.70
CA ALA A 165 1.23 1.62 -19.47
C ALA A 165 0.17 1.70 -18.34
N LEU A 166 -1.05 2.17 -18.66
CA LEU A 166 -2.18 2.22 -17.74
C LEU A 166 -2.57 0.79 -17.29
N ALA A 167 -2.74 -0.12 -18.24
CA ALA A 167 -3.05 -1.52 -17.94
C ALA A 167 -1.99 -2.14 -17.02
N GLY A 168 -0.71 -1.91 -17.32
CA GLY A 168 0.39 -2.36 -16.48
C GLY A 168 0.38 -1.75 -15.07
N ALA A 169 0.11 -0.45 -14.95
CA ALA A 169 0.01 0.23 -13.66
C ALA A 169 -1.19 -0.28 -12.85
N TRP A 170 -2.35 -0.42 -13.47
CA TRP A 170 -3.56 -0.95 -12.83
C TRP A 170 -3.35 -2.37 -12.28
N TYR A 171 -2.79 -3.25 -13.08
CA TYR A 171 -2.48 -4.61 -12.65
C TYR A 171 -1.53 -4.63 -11.43
N ARG A 172 -0.51 -3.77 -11.44
CA ARG A 172 0.41 -3.65 -10.29
C ARG A 172 -0.27 -3.13 -9.03
N VAL A 173 -1.23 -2.19 -9.15
CA VAL A 173 -2.05 -1.74 -8.01
C VAL A 173 -2.84 -2.90 -7.41
N GLN A 174 -3.56 -3.68 -8.23
CA GLN A 174 -4.31 -4.84 -7.75
C GLN A 174 -3.40 -5.84 -7.04
N LEU A 175 -2.23 -6.10 -7.60
CA LEU A 175 -1.25 -7.02 -7.01
C LEU A 175 -0.68 -6.49 -5.69
N ALA A 176 -0.29 -5.22 -5.65
CA ALA A 176 0.25 -4.57 -4.46
C ALA A 176 -0.78 -4.52 -3.32
N ARG A 177 -2.05 -4.18 -3.63
CA ARG A 177 -3.15 -4.20 -2.66
C ARG A 177 -3.36 -5.61 -2.08
N ARG A 178 -3.37 -6.63 -2.94
CA ARG A 178 -3.50 -8.02 -2.49
C ARG A 178 -2.37 -8.43 -1.54
N PHE A 179 -1.12 -8.09 -1.88
CA PHE A 179 0.02 -8.40 -1.02
C PHE A 179 0.00 -7.62 0.29
N HIS A 180 -0.44 -6.36 0.25
CA HIS A 180 -0.60 -5.56 1.46
C HIS A 180 -1.66 -6.17 2.39
N ASN A 181 -2.85 -6.45 1.87
CA ASN A 181 -3.94 -7.04 2.65
C ASN A 181 -3.55 -8.41 3.23
N GLU A 182 -2.81 -9.24 2.47
CA GLU A 182 -2.27 -10.49 3.01
C GLU A 182 -1.25 -10.27 4.14
N ALA A 183 -0.40 -9.25 4.05
CA ALA A 183 0.55 -8.91 5.11
C ALA A 183 -0.18 -8.44 6.38
N VAL A 184 -1.22 -7.62 6.22
CA VAL A 184 -2.11 -7.18 7.31
C VAL A 184 -2.79 -8.38 7.97
N ASP A 185 -3.40 -9.26 7.19
CA ASP A 185 -4.03 -10.48 7.70
C ASP A 185 -3.06 -11.37 8.50
N GLN A 186 -1.84 -11.53 8.01
CA GLN A 186 -0.80 -12.28 8.74
C GLN A 186 -0.46 -11.61 10.07
N ALA A 187 -0.34 -10.27 10.11
CA ALA A 187 -0.08 -9.51 11.32
C ALA A 187 -1.23 -9.61 12.32
N GLN A 188 -2.47 -9.49 11.86
CA GLN A 188 -3.67 -9.64 12.69
C GLN A 188 -3.77 -11.03 13.30
N ARG A 189 -3.59 -12.10 12.50
CA ARG A 189 -3.58 -13.49 13.01
C ARG A 189 -2.48 -13.72 14.04
N MET A 190 -1.29 -13.12 13.86
CA MET A 190 -0.22 -13.25 14.85
C MET A 190 -0.56 -12.52 16.16
N ARG A 191 -1.13 -11.31 16.07
CA ARG A 191 -1.56 -10.54 17.25
C ARG A 191 -2.71 -11.19 18.01
N ALA A 192 -3.56 -11.96 17.35
CA ALA A 192 -4.66 -12.71 17.97
C ALA A 192 -4.19 -13.89 18.83
N LYS A 193 -2.94 -14.34 18.71
CA LYS A 193 -2.42 -15.47 19.50
C LYS A 193 -2.41 -15.16 20.99
N VAL A 194 -2.85 -16.13 21.79
CA VAL A 194 -3.00 -16.01 23.26
C VAL A 194 -1.69 -15.54 23.92
N LEU A 195 -0.53 -16.10 23.52
CA LEU A 195 0.76 -15.73 24.07
C LEU A 195 1.10 -14.26 23.80
N VAL A 196 0.88 -13.77 22.57
CA VAL A 196 1.12 -12.37 22.16
C VAL A 196 0.24 -11.41 22.95
N ARG A 197 -1.01 -11.78 23.19
CA ARG A 197 -1.97 -11.00 23.99
C ARG A 197 -1.62 -11.02 25.47
N ALA A 198 -1.31 -12.19 26.03
CA ALA A 198 -1.02 -12.36 27.45
C ALA A 198 0.22 -11.56 27.89
N VAL A 199 1.27 -11.55 27.05
CA VAL A 199 2.51 -10.81 27.31
C VAL A 199 2.47 -9.38 26.76
N ARG A 200 1.38 -8.97 26.12
CA ARG A 200 1.19 -7.65 25.50
C ARG A 200 2.35 -7.28 24.52
N LEU A 201 2.84 -8.24 23.76
CA LEU A 201 3.98 -8.05 22.83
C LEU A 201 3.74 -6.97 21.77
N ALA A 202 2.48 -6.74 21.38
CA ALA A 202 2.10 -5.69 20.44
C ALA A 202 2.10 -4.28 21.07
N GLY A 203 2.31 -4.16 22.38
CA GLY A 203 2.29 -2.87 23.08
C GLY A 203 0.96 -2.14 22.92
N ARG A 204 1.04 -0.84 22.58
CA ARG A 204 -0.11 0.04 22.32
C ARG A 204 -0.30 0.32 20.81
N ALA A 205 0.42 -0.39 19.93
CA ALA A 205 0.25 -0.21 18.50
C ALA A 205 -1.18 -0.60 18.09
N SER A 206 -1.83 0.23 17.28
CA SER A 206 -3.14 -0.05 16.71
C SER A 206 -3.11 -1.33 15.86
N MET A 207 -4.28 -1.88 15.61
CA MET A 207 -4.40 -3.05 14.75
C MET A 207 -4.26 -2.59 13.30
N PRO A 208 -3.35 -3.16 12.50
CA PRO A 208 -3.27 -2.81 11.09
C PRO A 208 -4.57 -3.18 10.36
N GLN A 209 -4.99 -2.33 9.43
CA GLN A 209 -6.24 -2.50 8.67
C GLN A 209 -5.92 -2.80 7.21
N THR A 210 -6.85 -3.50 6.55
CA THR A 210 -6.80 -3.77 5.10
C THR A 210 -7.18 -2.52 4.32
N VAL A 211 -6.60 -2.37 3.15
CA VAL A 211 -6.94 -1.29 2.22
C VAL A 211 -8.09 -1.73 1.34
N GLU A 212 -9.19 -0.97 1.39
CA GLU A 212 -10.35 -1.13 0.53
C GLU A 212 -10.45 0.06 -0.41
N LEU A 213 -10.37 -0.20 -1.70
CA LEU A 213 -10.59 0.74 -2.78
C LEU A 213 -11.19 0.00 -3.97
N ASP A 214 -11.94 0.72 -4.80
CA ASP A 214 -12.45 0.16 -6.05
C ASP A 214 -11.32 0.11 -7.08
N ASP A 215 -10.85 -1.09 -7.38
CA ASP A 215 -9.86 -1.37 -8.41
C ASP A 215 -10.39 -2.32 -9.49
N SER A 216 -11.72 -2.35 -9.68
CA SER A 216 -12.37 -3.15 -10.70
C SER A 216 -11.83 -2.80 -12.08
N TRP A 217 -11.46 -3.82 -12.86
CA TRP A 217 -10.82 -3.66 -14.16
C TRP A 217 -11.77 -3.05 -15.19
N PRO A 218 -11.37 -2.05 -15.98
CA PRO A 218 -12.17 -1.53 -17.09
C PRO A 218 -12.36 -2.65 -18.15
N PRO A 219 -13.61 -2.97 -18.55
CA PRO A 219 -13.87 -4.13 -19.39
C PRO A 219 -13.18 -4.06 -20.77
N ALA A 220 -13.11 -2.87 -21.35
CA ALA A 220 -12.50 -2.65 -22.66
C ALA A 220 -10.97 -2.53 -22.65
N LEU A 221 -10.36 -2.27 -21.48
CA LEU A 221 -8.90 -2.16 -21.37
C LEU A 221 -8.26 -3.54 -21.48
N ARG A 222 -7.33 -3.71 -22.42
CA ARG A 222 -6.61 -4.97 -22.63
C ARG A 222 -5.76 -5.32 -21.40
N ARG A 223 -5.78 -6.58 -20.98
CA ARG A 223 -4.93 -7.03 -19.86
C ARG A 223 -3.47 -7.09 -20.30
N PRO A 224 -2.52 -6.70 -19.42
CA PRO A 224 -1.09 -6.84 -19.72
C PRO A 224 -0.78 -8.29 -20.10
N ARG A 225 -0.05 -8.48 -21.18
CA ARG A 225 0.46 -9.81 -21.53
C ARG A 225 1.39 -10.28 -20.42
N ALA A 226 1.17 -11.49 -19.91
CA ALA A 226 2.14 -12.11 -19.02
C ALA A 226 3.49 -12.14 -19.74
N VAL A 227 4.53 -11.56 -19.11
CA VAL A 227 5.89 -11.66 -19.67
C VAL A 227 6.26 -13.14 -19.64
N PRO A 228 6.44 -13.80 -20.79
CA PRO A 228 6.88 -15.18 -20.80
C PRO A 228 8.32 -15.22 -20.31
N GLY A 229 8.54 -15.75 -19.09
CA GLY A 229 9.89 -15.98 -18.59
C GLY A 229 10.22 -15.58 -17.15
N ALA A 230 9.24 -15.31 -16.31
CA ALA A 230 9.48 -15.17 -14.85
C ALA A 230 9.09 -16.49 -14.14
N THR A 231 9.91 -17.52 -14.33
CA THR A 231 9.92 -18.74 -13.50
C THR A 231 11.18 -18.77 -12.67
#